data_177a5846c1ff95719b8248abe414974d
#
_entry.id   177a5846c1ff95719b8248abe414974d
#
_cell.length_a   1.000
_cell.length_b   1.000
_cell.length_c   1.000
_cell.angle_alpha   90.00
_cell.angle_beta   90.00
_cell.angle_gamma   90.00
#
_symmetry.space_group_name_H-M   'P 1'
#
loop_
_entity.id
_entity.type
_entity.pdbx_description
1 polymer ?
#
loop_
_entity_poly.entity_id
_entity_poly.type
_entity_poly.pdbx_seq_one_letter_code
_entity_poly.pdbx_strand_id
1 'polypeptide(L)'
;MKSFLIAFAFLTTTFSQAQDFAKHVNPFIGTGGHGHTFPGATVPYGMVQLSPDTRIDGSWDGCSGYHYDDSTIYGFSHTHLNGTGVSDYGDILLMPTMGEPSFDNKVYSSTFLHANEKASAGFYAVKLDKHNIDVRLTLSTRVGFHEYTFNKDGQANIILDLNHRDKLLYGEIRIVNPTTIEILRRSEAWARDQYVYARIEFNVPLIVNLVKEENKENIKLEGIFKGCLLYTSPSPRDRQKS
;
A
#
# COMPACT_ATOMS: atom_id res chain seq x y z
N MET A 1 75.49 8.98 -12.73
CA MET A 1 74.46 7.92 -12.82
C MET A 1 73.49 8.14 -11.68
N LYS A 2 72.30 8.65 -12.01
CA LYS A 2 71.24 8.92 -11.03
C LYS A 2 70.23 7.75 -11.07
N SER A 3 70.17 6.93 -9.99
CA SER A 3 69.23 5.85 -9.87
C SER A 3 67.84 6.38 -9.49
N PHE A 4 66.86 6.19 -10.38
CA PHE A 4 65.46 6.47 -10.11
C PHE A 4 64.89 5.27 -9.37
N LEU A 5 64.47 5.46 -8.11
CA LEU A 5 63.67 4.50 -7.37
C LEU A 5 62.18 4.78 -7.68
N ILE A 6 61.54 3.90 -8.43
CA ILE A 6 60.07 3.96 -8.65
C ILE A 6 59.43 3.17 -7.48
N ALA A 7 58.83 3.93 -6.55
CA ALA A 7 58.00 3.34 -5.52
C ALA A 7 56.61 2.97 -6.12
N PHE A 8 56.37 1.69 -6.30
CA PHE A 8 55.06 1.16 -6.72
C PHE A 8 54.15 1.14 -5.50
N ALA A 9 53.29 2.15 -5.35
CA ALA A 9 52.25 2.20 -4.34
C ALA A 9 51.14 1.23 -4.75
N PHE A 10 51.09 0.06 -4.14
CA PHE A 10 49.94 -0.83 -4.22
C PHE A 10 48.76 -0.16 -3.52
N LEU A 11 47.82 0.42 -4.29
CA LEU A 11 46.50 0.80 -3.81
C LEU A 11 45.73 -0.50 -3.55
N THR A 12 45.72 -1.00 -2.34
CA THR A 12 44.77 -2.04 -1.90
C THR A 12 43.41 -1.39 -1.76
N THR A 13 42.60 -1.48 -2.81
CA THR A 13 41.16 -1.18 -2.69
C THR A 13 40.53 -2.27 -1.82
N THR A 14 40.32 -1.96 -0.56
CA THR A 14 39.48 -2.77 0.30
C THR A 14 38.06 -2.66 -0.22
N PHE A 15 37.57 -3.69 -0.90
CA PHE A 15 36.15 -3.84 -1.16
C PHE A 15 35.46 -4.01 0.19
N SER A 16 34.93 -2.93 0.74
CA SER A 16 33.99 -2.99 1.85
C SER A 16 32.73 -3.68 1.35
N GLN A 17 32.58 -4.96 1.62
CA GLN A 17 31.30 -5.61 1.44
C GLN A 17 30.35 -5.07 2.52
N ALA A 18 29.42 -4.21 2.10
CA ALA A 18 28.34 -3.78 2.97
C ALA A 18 27.55 -5.02 3.39
N GLN A 19 27.54 -5.28 4.69
CA GLN A 19 26.79 -6.41 5.24
C GLN A 19 25.29 -6.08 5.12
N ASP A 20 24.55 -6.93 4.42
CA ASP A 20 23.10 -6.80 4.28
C ASP A 20 22.42 -7.23 5.58
N PHE A 21 22.18 -6.28 6.47
CA PHE A 21 21.46 -6.51 7.72
C PHE A 21 19.94 -6.62 7.51
N ALA A 22 19.40 -6.15 6.39
CA ALA A 22 17.96 -6.18 6.10
C ALA A 22 17.42 -7.61 6.04
N LYS A 23 18.24 -8.58 5.64
CA LYS A 23 17.88 -10.01 5.62
C LYS A 23 17.52 -10.59 6.99
N HIS A 24 17.91 -9.94 8.08
CA HIS A 24 17.60 -10.38 9.45
C HIS A 24 16.31 -9.74 9.98
N VAL A 25 15.70 -8.82 9.24
CA VAL A 25 14.43 -8.20 9.62
C VAL A 25 13.29 -9.16 9.31
N ASN A 26 12.49 -9.49 10.32
CA ASN A 26 11.24 -10.21 10.14
C ASN A 26 10.06 -9.26 10.39
N PRO A 27 9.37 -8.78 9.32
CA PRO A 27 8.25 -7.85 9.46
C PRO A 27 7.01 -8.42 10.16
N PHE A 28 6.92 -9.75 10.34
CA PHE A 28 5.81 -10.36 11.07
C PHE A 28 5.95 -10.28 12.60
N ILE A 29 7.09 -9.87 13.13
CA ILE A 29 7.24 -9.67 14.58
C ILE A 29 6.30 -8.56 15.04
N GLY A 30 5.45 -8.87 16.03
CA GLY A 30 4.48 -7.95 16.60
C GLY A 30 3.17 -7.81 15.81
N THR A 31 2.93 -8.62 14.77
CA THR A 31 1.69 -8.57 14.00
C THR A 31 0.56 -9.43 14.59
N GLY A 32 0.85 -10.28 15.57
CA GLY A 32 -0.14 -11.11 16.26
C GLY A 32 -0.27 -10.77 17.74
N GLY A 33 -1.27 -11.33 18.42
CA GLY A 33 -1.58 -11.02 19.81
C GLY A 33 -1.85 -9.53 20.00
N HIS A 34 -1.16 -8.90 20.94
CA HIS A 34 -1.27 -7.46 21.24
C HIS A 34 -0.14 -6.62 20.61
N GLY A 35 0.43 -7.04 19.50
CA GLY A 35 1.65 -6.45 18.95
C GLY A 35 1.46 -5.11 18.22
N HIS A 36 0.33 -4.86 17.59
CA HIS A 36 -0.04 -3.63 16.87
C HIS A 36 0.96 -3.19 15.79
N THR A 37 1.52 -4.14 15.05
CA THR A 37 2.37 -3.88 13.89
C THR A 37 1.76 -4.46 12.62
N PHE A 38 2.33 -4.15 11.47
CA PHE A 38 1.91 -4.66 10.17
C PHE A 38 3.11 -5.15 9.35
N PRO A 39 2.96 -6.19 8.50
CA PRO A 39 4.07 -6.79 7.78
C PRO A 39 4.38 -6.10 6.44
N GLY A 40 3.65 -5.07 6.07
CA GLY A 40 3.72 -4.45 4.76
C GLY A 40 5.06 -3.79 4.45
N ALA A 41 5.21 -3.38 3.20
CA ALA A 41 6.41 -2.70 2.74
C ALA A 41 6.54 -1.33 3.41
N THR A 42 7.70 -1.06 4.01
CA THR A 42 8.07 0.22 4.62
C THR A 42 9.54 0.52 4.38
N VAL A 43 9.89 1.81 4.37
CA VAL A 43 11.30 2.26 4.42
C VAL A 43 11.47 3.19 5.61
N PRO A 44 12.68 3.34 6.15
CA PRO A 44 12.94 4.24 7.26
C PRO A 44 12.44 5.66 6.96
N TYR A 45 11.63 6.20 7.86
CA TYR A 45 11.02 7.55 7.73
C TYR A 45 10.17 7.75 6.46
N GLY A 46 9.65 6.67 5.89
CA GLY A 46 8.75 6.72 4.74
C GLY A 46 7.39 7.32 5.12
N MET A 47 6.84 8.16 4.24
CA MET A 47 5.46 8.64 4.35
C MET A 47 4.46 7.55 3.98
N VAL A 48 4.82 6.68 3.03
CA VAL A 48 4.00 5.55 2.61
C VAL A 48 4.35 4.33 3.44
N GLN A 49 3.34 3.68 4.01
CA GLN A 49 3.38 2.36 4.61
C GLN A 49 2.36 1.50 3.87
N LEU A 50 2.84 0.67 2.96
CA LEU A 50 1.99 -0.08 2.04
C LEU A 50 1.78 -1.51 2.56
N SER A 51 0.60 -1.78 3.11
CA SER A 51 0.32 -3.03 3.82
C SER A 51 -1.08 -3.57 3.52
N PRO A 52 -1.28 -4.89 3.64
CA PRO A 52 -2.63 -5.45 3.66
C PRO A 52 -3.38 -4.99 4.90
N ASP A 53 -4.68 -4.76 4.72
CA ASP A 53 -5.65 -4.58 5.81
C ASP A 53 -6.49 -5.85 5.97
N THR A 54 -6.39 -6.46 7.14
CA THR A 54 -7.11 -7.69 7.48
C THR A 54 -8.19 -7.45 8.53
N ARG A 55 -8.19 -6.29 9.19
CA ARG A 55 -9.11 -5.94 10.25
C ARG A 55 -9.69 -4.53 10.06
N ILE A 56 -11.01 -4.43 10.07
CA ILE A 56 -11.76 -3.20 9.76
C ILE A 56 -12.75 -2.80 10.86
N ASP A 57 -12.81 -3.57 11.95
CA ASP A 57 -13.77 -3.39 13.04
C ASP A 57 -13.33 -2.35 14.09
N GLY A 58 -12.14 -1.76 13.94
CA GLY A 58 -11.59 -0.80 14.89
C GLY A 58 -11.15 -1.43 16.22
N SER A 59 -11.09 -2.78 16.30
CA SER A 59 -10.64 -3.48 17.49
C SER A 59 -9.23 -3.06 17.90
N TRP A 60 -8.93 -3.14 19.19
CA TRP A 60 -7.62 -2.77 19.72
C TRP A 60 -6.50 -3.65 19.16
N ASP A 61 -6.71 -4.97 19.14
CA ASP A 61 -5.81 -5.89 18.43
C ASP A 61 -6.01 -5.71 16.90
N GLY A 62 -4.92 -5.56 16.17
CA GLY A 62 -4.96 -5.28 14.74
C GLY A 62 -5.32 -3.82 14.39
N CYS A 63 -5.25 -2.89 15.34
CA CYS A 63 -5.50 -1.46 15.10
C CYS A 63 -4.55 -0.85 14.07
N SER A 64 -3.39 -1.46 13.81
CA SER A 64 -2.48 -1.11 12.71
C SER A 64 -2.98 -1.50 11.32
N GLY A 65 -4.15 -2.18 11.23
CA GLY A 65 -4.76 -2.63 9.98
C GLY A 65 -4.60 -4.12 9.69
N TYR A 66 -3.59 -4.75 10.25
CA TYR A 66 -3.26 -6.16 10.06
C TYR A 66 -3.24 -6.90 11.39
N HIS A 67 -3.71 -8.14 11.39
CA HIS A 67 -3.48 -9.07 12.50
C HIS A 67 -3.17 -10.47 11.96
N TYR A 68 -2.14 -11.11 12.53
CA TYR A 68 -1.61 -12.38 12.01
C TYR A 68 -2.60 -13.55 12.07
N ASP A 69 -3.56 -13.55 13.00
CA ASP A 69 -4.56 -14.60 13.10
C ASP A 69 -5.74 -14.45 12.10
N ASP A 70 -5.76 -13.36 11.32
CA ASP A 70 -6.79 -13.11 10.34
C ASP A 70 -6.51 -13.90 9.05
N SER A 71 -7.56 -14.30 8.35
CA SER A 71 -7.49 -15.06 7.09
C SER A 71 -8.12 -14.35 5.90
N THR A 72 -8.49 -13.06 6.06
CA THR A 72 -9.16 -12.26 5.04
C THR A 72 -8.43 -10.93 4.86
N ILE A 73 -8.11 -10.59 3.61
CA ILE A 73 -7.59 -9.28 3.21
C ILE A 73 -8.73 -8.48 2.58
N TYR A 74 -8.94 -7.26 3.07
CA TYR A 74 -9.90 -6.30 2.52
C TYR A 74 -9.29 -5.41 1.44
N GLY A 75 -7.97 -5.31 1.40
CA GLY A 75 -7.22 -4.56 0.41
C GLY A 75 -5.86 -4.12 0.94
N PHE A 76 -5.27 -3.18 0.25
CA PHE A 76 -3.93 -2.66 0.55
C PHE A 76 -4.01 -1.15 0.66
N SER A 77 -3.87 -0.62 1.88
CA SER A 77 -3.86 0.82 2.12
C SER A 77 -2.44 1.38 2.22
N HIS A 78 -2.30 2.70 2.14
CA HIS A 78 -1.01 3.36 1.93
C HIS A 78 -0.43 4.00 3.18
N THR A 79 -1.21 4.06 4.26
CA THR A 79 -0.80 4.66 5.53
C THR A 79 -1.22 3.77 6.69
N HIS A 80 -0.32 3.54 7.62
CA HIS A 80 -0.56 2.71 8.80
C HIS A 80 0.16 3.28 10.01
N LEU A 81 -0.49 3.23 11.18
CA LEU A 81 0.16 3.44 12.46
C LEU A 81 0.83 2.15 12.94
N ASN A 82 1.91 2.28 13.67
CA ASN A 82 2.71 1.18 14.15
C ASN A 82 2.92 1.29 15.65
N GLY A 83 2.52 0.26 16.40
CA GLY A 83 2.76 0.14 17.82
C GLY A 83 1.95 1.09 18.72
N THR A 84 0.84 1.66 18.26
CA THR A 84 0.10 2.71 18.99
C THR A 84 -1.07 2.20 19.81
N GLY A 85 -1.71 1.11 19.44
CA GLY A 85 -2.95 0.64 20.06
C GLY A 85 -4.19 1.52 19.75
N VAL A 86 -4.10 2.39 18.75
CA VAL A 86 -5.18 3.24 18.26
C VAL A 86 -5.36 2.98 16.77
N SER A 87 -6.61 2.79 16.34
CA SER A 87 -6.94 2.71 14.91
C SER A 87 -6.99 4.12 14.32
N ASP A 88 -6.11 4.39 13.40
CA ASP A 88 -6.06 5.62 12.60
C ASP A 88 -5.36 5.31 11.27
N TYR A 89 -5.51 6.18 10.27
CA TYR A 89 -4.99 5.99 8.91
C TYR A 89 -5.75 4.89 8.13
N GLY A 90 -5.04 4.10 7.33
CA GLY A 90 -5.67 3.19 6.36
C GLY A 90 -6.16 3.96 5.13
N ASP A 91 -5.46 5.03 4.77
CA ASP A 91 -5.85 5.90 3.67
C ASP A 91 -5.66 5.23 2.32
N ILE A 92 -6.63 5.46 1.43
CA ILE A 92 -6.58 5.09 0.01
C ILE A 92 -6.34 3.58 -0.15
N LEU A 93 -7.38 2.80 0.14
CA LEU A 93 -7.34 1.36 -0.06
C LEU A 93 -7.49 1.01 -1.53
N LEU A 94 -6.68 0.06 -1.98
CA LEU A 94 -6.78 -0.57 -3.28
C LEU A 94 -6.98 -2.07 -3.12
N MET A 95 -7.96 -2.63 -3.84
CA MET A 95 -8.20 -4.06 -3.86
C MET A 95 -8.37 -4.57 -5.29
N PRO A 96 -7.46 -5.42 -5.78
CA PRO A 96 -7.63 -6.06 -7.07
C PRO A 96 -8.66 -7.19 -6.97
N THR A 97 -9.58 -7.27 -7.93
CA THR A 97 -10.65 -8.28 -7.96
C THR A 97 -10.87 -8.82 -9.36
N MET A 98 -11.53 -9.99 -9.44
CA MET A 98 -11.93 -10.62 -10.69
C MET A 98 -13.45 -10.77 -10.73
N GLY A 99 -14.02 -10.62 -11.93
CA GLY A 99 -15.45 -10.81 -12.19
C GLY A 99 -16.27 -9.55 -12.00
N GLU A 100 -17.54 -9.69 -11.67
CA GLU A 100 -18.44 -8.54 -11.43
C GLU A 100 -17.97 -7.76 -10.20
N PRO A 101 -17.74 -6.46 -10.32
CA PRO A 101 -17.26 -5.66 -9.22
C PRO A 101 -18.35 -5.40 -8.18
N SER A 102 -17.96 -5.34 -6.92
CA SER A 102 -18.81 -4.97 -5.80
C SER A 102 -18.09 -3.96 -4.92
N PHE A 103 -18.85 -3.05 -4.32
CA PHE A 103 -18.31 -2.09 -3.33
C PHE A 103 -18.56 -2.53 -1.88
N ASP A 104 -19.22 -3.66 -1.67
CA ASP A 104 -19.32 -4.27 -0.36
C ASP A 104 -17.98 -4.93 0.00
N ASN A 105 -17.36 -4.49 1.07
CA ASN A 105 -16.07 -5.00 1.52
C ASN A 105 -16.10 -6.50 1.89
N LYS A 106 -17.24 -7.02 2.31
CA LYS A 106 -17.45 -8.46 2.53
C LYS A 106 -17.46 -9.25 1.21
N VAL A 107 -17.85 -8.58 0.13
CA VAL A 107 -17.89 -9.19 -1.21
C VAL A 107 -16.56 -9.02 -1.94
N TYR A 108 -15.93 -7.86 -1.91
CA TYR A 108 -14.67 -7.67 -2.64
C TYR A 108 -13.45 -8.25 -1.92
N SER A 109 -13.49 -8.45 -0.60
CA SER A 109 -12.38 -9.06 0.15
C SER A 109 -12.00 -10.45 -0.36
N SER A 110 -10.81 -10.89 -0.03
CA SER A 110 -10.31 -12.22 -0.39
C SER A 110 -9.72 -12.93 0.81
N THR A 111 -9.95 -14.23 0.89
CA THR A 111 -9.16 -15.10 1.76
C THR A 111 -7.72 -15.20 1.25
N PHE A 112 -6.80 -15.49 2.17
CA PHE A 112 -5.40 -15.76 1.90
C PHE A 112 -4.85 -16.80 2.89
N LEU A 113 -3.69 -17.35 2.58
CA LEU A 113 -2.96 -18.27 3.44
C LEU A 113 -1.60 -17.67 3.79
N HIS A 114 -1.20 -17.71 5.05
CA HIS A 114 0.13 -17.26 5.49
C HIS A 114 1.27 -18.03 4.80
N ALA A 115 1.03 -19.28 4.38
CA ALA A 115 1.99 -20.04 3.58
C ALA A 115 2.33 -19.37 2.23
N ASN A 116 1.42 -18.53 1.71
CA ASN A 116 1.57 -17.77 0.46
C ASN A 116 1.93 -16.30 0.70
N GLU A 117 2.17 -15.93 1.95
CA GLU A 117 2.53 -14.58 2.37
C GLU A 117 4.04 -14.45 2.56
N LYS A 118 4.62 -13.38 2.06
CA LYS A 118 6.06 -13.10 2.17
C LYS A 118 6.27 -11.63 2.50
N ALA A 119 7.11 -11.36 3.48
CA ALA A 119 7.50 -10.00 3.85
C ALA A 119 9.01 -9.91 4.10
N SER A 120 9.58 -8.80 3.70
CA SER A 120 10.95 -8.40 4.03
C SER A 120 11.02 -6.88 4.06
N ALA A 121 12.14 -6.32 4.50
CA ALA A 121 12.30 -4.88 4.52
C ALA A 121 12.01 -4.26 3.14
N GLY A 122 11.00 -3.38 3.06
CA GLY A 122 10.58 -2.70 1.83
C GLY A 122 9.80 -3.56 0.81
N PHE A 123 9.41 -4.76 1.18
CA PHE A 123 8.69 -5.67 0.27
C PHE A 123 7.63 -6.48 0.99
N TYR A 124 6.50 -6.68 0.33
CA TYR A 124 5.43 -7.58 0.75
C TYR A 124 4.84 -8.29 -0.47
N ALA A 125 4.44 -9.54 -0.30
CA ALA A 125 3.71 -10.29 -1.33
C ALA A 125 2.73 -11.28 -0.71
N VAL A 126 1.60 -11.49 -1.40
CA VAL A 126 0.58 -12.44 -0.99
C VAL A 126 -0.24 -12.91 -2.19
N LYS A 127 -0.83 -14.08 -2.08
CA LYS A 127 -1.84 -14.56 -3.03
C LYS A 127 -3.25 -14.34 -2.47
N LEU A 128 -4.10 -13.69 -3.23
CA LEU A 128 -5.53 -13.54 -2.97
C LEU A 128 -6.27 -14.74 -3.55
N ASP A 129 -6.71 -15.66 -2.66
CA ASP A 129 -7.21 -16.97 -3.09
C ASP A 129 -8.53 -16.87 -3.85
N LYS A 130 -9.49 -16.06 -3.35
CA LYS A 130 -10.82 -15.89 -3.96
C LYS A 130 -10.72 -15.37 -5.40
N HIS A 131 -9.85 -14.42 -5.64
CA HIS A 131 -9.69 -13.76 -6.94
C HIS A 131 -8.60 -14.41 -7.80
N ASN A 132 -7.77 -15.31 -7.21
CA ASN A 132 -6.60 -15.93 -7.82
C ASN A 132 -5.63 -14.87 -8.40
N ILE A 133 -5.27 -13.90 -7.57
CA ILE A 133 -4.39 -12.80 -7.93
C ILE A 133 -3.15 -12.86 -7.05
N ASP A 134 -1.97 -12.78 -7.65
CA ASP A 134 -0.73 -12.59 -6.91
C ASP A 134 -0.46 -11.10 -6.80
N VAL A 135 -0.20 -10.65 -5.57
CA VAL A 135 0.07 -9.25 -5.22
C VAL A 135 1.51 -9.13 -4.77
N ARG A 136 2.21 -8.13 -5.29
CA ARG A 136 3.54 -7.73 -4.83
C ARG A 136 3.56 -6.23 -4.61
N LEU A 137 4.10 -5.83 -3.46
CA LEU A 137 4.15 -4.45 -3.01
C LEU A 137 5.60 -4.07 -2.69
N THR A 138 6.00 -2.91 -3.13
CA THR A 138 7.25 -2.27 -2.72
C THR A 138 7.08 -0.76 -2.69
N LEU A 139 8.07 -0.02 -2.19
CA LEU A 139 7.91 1.42 -2.06
C LEU A 139 9.24 2.17 -1.98
N SER A 140 9.16 3.46 -2.15
CA SER A 140 10.16 4.45 -1.71
C SER A 140 9.56 5.34 -0.63
N THR A 141 10.25 6.37 -0.20
CA THR A 141 9.81 7.26 0.88
C THR A 141 8.38 7.81 0.69
N ARG A 142 7.98 8.10 -0.56
CA ARG A 142 6.69 8.73 -0.87
C ARG A 142 5.91 8.05 -1.98
N VAL A 143 6.39 6.93 -2.49
CA VAL A 143 5.77 6.24 -3.62
C VAL A 143 5.56 4.79 -3.26
N GLY A 144 4.32 4.33 -3.31
CA GLY A 144 3.95 2.92 -3.25
C GLY A 144 3.86 2.34 -4.66
N PHE A 145 4.38 1.14 -4.83
CA PHE A 145 4.33 0.41 -6.08
C PHE A 145 3.57 -0.90 -5.87
N HIS A 146 2.55 -1.11 -6.68
CA HIS A 146 1.74 -2.32 -6.68
C HIS A 146 1.93 -3.08 -7.98
N GLU A 147 2.12 -4.38 -7.88
CA GLU A 147 2.07 -5.29 -9.01
C GLU A 147 1.00 -6.35 -8.73
N TYR A 148 0.06 -6.48 -9.66
CA TYR A 148 -1.01 -7.45 -9.59
C TYR A 148 -0.93 -8.40 -10.79
N THR A 149 -0.76 -9.68 -10.54
CA THR A 149 -0.81 -10.72 -11.57
C THR A 149 -2.16 -11.44 -11.49
N PHE A 150 -2.98 -11.23 -12.50
CA PHE A 150 -4.29 -11.88 -12.63
C PHE A 150 -4.11 -13.24 -13.30
N ASN A 151 -4.28 -14.32 -12.54
CA ASN A 151 -4.02 -15.70 -12.96
C ASN A 151 -5.21 -16.38 -13.66
N LYS A 152 -6.24 -15.62 -14.02
CA LYS A 152 -7.42 -16.10 -14.77
C LYS A 152 -7.80 -15.07 -15.82
N ASP A 153 -8.32 -15.56 -16.92
CA ASP A 153 -8.98 -14.71 -17.92
C ASP A 153 -10.31 -14.18 -17.38
N GLY A 154 -10.68 -12.98 -17.75
CA GLY A 154 -11.94 -12.38 -17.37
C GLY A 154 -11.85 -10.89 -17.08
N GLN A 155 -12.87 -10.37 -16.44
CA GLN A 155 -12.93 -8.97 -16.04
C GLN A 155 -12.05 -8.74 -14.81
N ALA A 156 -10.93 -8.07 -14.99
CA ALA A 156 -10.03 -7.61 -13.94
C ALA A 156 -10.45 -6.21 -13.48
N ASN A 157 -10.54 -5.98 -12.17
CA ASN A 157 -10.89 -4.69 -11.61
C ASN A 157 -9.91 -4.33 -10.49
N ILE A 158 -9.80 -3.03 -10.20
CA ILE A 158 -9.19 -2.50 -8.99
C ILE A 158 -10.22 -1.62 -8.32
N ILE A 159 -10.60 -1.98 -7.11
CA ILE A 159 -11.48 -1.18 -6.26
C ILE A 159 -10.62 -0.17 -5.53
N LEU A 160 -11.01 1.09 -5.60
CA LEU A 160 -10.47 2.17 -4.80
C LEU A 160 -11.52 2.54 -3.76
N ASP A 161 -11.22 2.30 -2.49
CA ASP A 161 -12.11 2.61 -1.38
C ASP A 161 -11.51 3.71 -0.50
N LEU A 162 -12.18 4.85 -0.43
CA LEU A 162 -11.82 5.98 0.44
C LEU A 162 -12.52 5.94 1.80
N ASN A 163 -13.51 5.05 1.95
CA ASN A 163 -14.26 4.86 3.19
C ASN A 163 -13.72 3.74 4.09
N HIS A 164 -12.62 3.16 3.71
CA HIS A 164 -12.16 1.88 4.23
C HIS A 164 -12.10 1.80 5.77
N ARG A 165 -11.57 2.81 6.46
CA ARG A 165 -11.36 2.74 7.92
C ARG A 165 -11.89 3.96 8.65
N ASP A 166 -11.17 5.07 8.58
CA ASP A 166 -11.51 6.27 9.34
C ASP A 166 -12.73 6.97 8.75
N LYS A 167 -13.44 7.73 9.58
CA LYS A 167 -14.60 8.49 9.12
C LYS A 167 -14.22 9.44 7.99
N LEU A 168 -14.74 9.20 6.80
CA LEU A 168 -14.54 10.06 5.66
C LEU A 168 -15.35 11.36 5.85
N LEU A 169 -14.66 12.50 5.86
CA LEU A 169 -15.28 13.83 5.90
C LEU A 169 -15.49 14.38 4.50
N TYR A 170 -14.54 14.10 3.58
CA TYR A 170 -14.59 14.50 2.18
C TYR A 170 -13.69 13.60 1.34
N GLY A 171 -14.15 13.26 0.14
CA GLY A 171 -13.37 12.50 -0.83
C GLY A 171 -13.56 13.06 -2.22
N GLU A 172 -12.49 13.14 -2.99
CA GLU A 172 -12.50 13.55 -4.39
C GLU A 172 -11.58 12.65 -5.21
N ILE A 173 -12.09 12.19 -6.36
CA ILE A 173 -11.31 11.45 -7.35
C ILE A 173 -11.39 12.22 -8.65
N ARG A 174 -10.26 12.68 -9.14
CA ARG A 174 -10.15 13.40 -10.41
C ARG A 174 -9.44 12.54 -11.45
N ILE A 175 -10.10 12.28 -12.56
CA ILE A 175 -9.51 11.61 -13.72
C ILE A 175 -8.70 12.65 -14.48
N VAL A 176 -7.38 12.51 -14.50
CA VAL A 176 -6.46 13.41 -15.21
C VAL A 176 -6.34 13.00 -16.67
N ASN A 177 -6.21 11.71 -16.92
CA ASN A 177 -6.17 11.07 -18.23
C ASN A 177 -6.51 9.58 -18.09
N PRO A 178 -6.58 8.80 -19.18
CA PRO A 178 -6.97 7.38 -19.10
C PRO A 178 -6.11 6.50 -18.18
N THR A 179 -4.89 6.91 -17.83
CA THR A 179 -3.98 6.13 -16.97
C THR A 179 -3.69 6.81 -15.64
N THR A 180 -4.27 7.98 -15.35
CA THR A 180 -3.89 8.77 -14.19
C THR A 180 -5.10 9.33 -13.47
N ILE A 181 -5.14 9.11 -12.16
CA ILE A 181 -6.12 9.73 -11.26
C ILE A 181 -5.41 10.50 -10.15
N GLU A 182 -6.06 11.52 -9.66
CA GLU A 182 -5.67 12.26 -8.45
C GLU A 182 -6.78 12.13 -7.41
N ILE A 183 -6.37 12.02 -6.17
CA ILE A 183 -7.25 11.73 -5.04
C ILE A 183 -7.00 12.76 -3.95
N LEU A 184 -8.09 13.24 -3.37
CA LEU A 184 -8.09 13.93 -2.09
C LEU A 184 -8.99 13.14 -1.13
N ARG A 185 -8.44 12.74 0.01
CA ARG A 185 -9.19 12.17 1.12
C ARG A 185 -9.03 13.07 2.34
N ARG A 186 -10.14 13.47 2.94
CA ARG A 186 -10.19 14.14 4.24
C ARG A 186 -10.92 13.24 5.21
N SER A 187 -10.30 12.97 6.35
CA SER A 187 -10.82 12.03 7.33
C SER A 187 -10.68 12.53 8.75
N GLU A 188 -11.40 11.88 9.65
CA GLU A 188 -11.39 12.11 11.08
C GLU A 188 -11.29 10.76 11.80
N ALA A 189 -10.28 10.65 12.67
CA ALA A 189 -10.17 9.62 13.68
C ALA A 189 -9.42 10.19 14.90
N TRP A 190 -8.29 9.66 15.29
CA TRP A 190 -7.43 10.29 16.30
C TRP A 190 -6.93 11.65 15.83
N ALA A 191 -6.48 11.73 14.57
CA ALA A 191 -6.32 13.02 13.91
C ALA A 191 -7.72 13.57 13.54
N ARG A 192 -8.09 14.72 14.14
CA ARG A 192 -9.44 15.29 13.96
C ARG A 192 -9.74 15.81 12.57
N ASP A 193 -8.70 16.13 11.82
CA ASP A 193 -8.81 16.70 10.46
C ASP A 193 -7.54 16.36 9.66
N GLN A 194 -7.58 15.27 8.93
CA GLN A 194 -6.46 14.75 8.15
C GLN A 194 -6.74 14.89 6.66
N TYR A 195 -5.76 15.39 5.92
CA TYR A 195 -5.80 15.50 4.47
C TYR A 195 -4.71 14.63 3.85
N VAL A 196 -5.12 13.73 2.97
CA VAL A 196 -4.21 12.91 2.17
C VAL A 196 -4.45 13.17 0.69
N TYR A 197 -3.38 13.54 0.00
CA TYR A 197 -3.37 13.73 -1.45
C TYR A 197 -2.55 12.62 -2.08
N ALA A 198 -3.09 12.00 -3.12
CA ALA A 198 -2.37 11.00 -3.89
C ALA A 198 -2.58 11.19 -5.39
N ARG A 199 -1.60 10.72 -6.14
CA ARG A 199 -1.71 10.51 -7.58
C ARG A 199 -1.39 9.06 -7.86
N ILE A 200 -2.27 8.39 -8.61
CA ILE A 200 -2.10 7.00 -9.01
C ILE A 200 -1.93 6.97 -10.52
N GLU A 201 -0.88 6.29 -10.98
CA GLU A 201 -0.59 6.07 -12.38
C GLU A 201 -0.64 4.58 -12.69
N PHE A 202 -1.42 4.22 -13.71
CA PHE A 202 -1.61 2.86 -14.17
C PHE A 202 -0.82 2.63 -15.46
N ASN A 203 -0.29 1.43 -15.64
CA ASN A 203 0.44 1.08 -16.86
C ASN A 203 -0.48 0.81 -18.08
N VAL A 204 -1.80 0.75 -17.87
CA VAL A 204 -2.81 0.53 -18.90
C VAL A 204 -3.94 1.54 -18.77
N PRO A 205 -4.63 1.89 -19.87
CA PRO A 205 -5.82 2.73 -19.81
C PRO A 205 -6.93 2.09 -18.99
N LEU A 206 -7.62 2.91 -18.22
CA LEU A 206 -8.70 2.51 -17.34
C LEU A 206 -10.06 2.83 -17.95
N ILE A 207 -11.03 1.96 -17.69
CA ILE A 207 -12.44 2.33 -17.73
C ILE A 207 -12.83 2.63 -16.28
N VAL A 208 -13.16 3.89 -16.00
CA VAL A 208 -13.49 4.34 -14.65
C VAL A 208 -14.98 4.36 -14.49
N ASN A 209 -15.49 3.64 -13.50
CA ASN A 209 -16.87 3.74 -13.03
C ASN A 209 -16.82 4.36 -11.63
N LEU A 210 -17.34 5.55 -11.48
CA LEU A 210 -17.47 6.23 -10.19
C LEU A 210 -18.86 5.99 -9.64
N VAL A 211 -18.92 5.51 -8.40
CA VAL A 211 -20.18 5.46 -7.63
C VAL A 211 -20.09 6.54 -6.56
N LYS A 212 -21.03 7.47 -6.61
CA LYS A 212 -21.21 8.51 -5.62
C LYS A 212 -22.49 8.22 -4.85
N GLU A 213 -22.37 7.80 -3.61
CA GLU A 213 -23.51 7.79 -2.69
C GLU A 213 -23.53 9.10 -1.89
N GLU A 214 -24.50 9.94 -2.16
CA GLU A 214 -24.81 11.11 -1.33
C GLU A 214 -25.73 10.68 -0.18
N ASN A 215 -25.14 10.24 0.93
CA ASN A 215 -25.83 10.29 2.20
C ASN A 215 -25.43 11.57 2.92
N LYS A 216 -26.38 12.27 3.52
CA LYS A 216 -26.21 13.61 4.12
C LYS A 216 -25.11 13.71 5.20
N GLU A 217 -24.51 12.59 5.60
CA GLU A 217 -23.44 12.53 6.62
C GLU A 217 -22.17 11.77 6.19
N ASN A 218 -22.19 10.99 5.09
CA ASN A 218 -21.01 10.27 4.60
C ASN A 218 -21.01 10.25 3.08
N ILE A 219 -19.99 10.84 2.46
CA ILE A 219 -19.74 10.69 1.03
C ILE A 219 -18.98 9.39 0.83
N LYS A 220 -19.64 8.37 0.27
CA LYS A 220 -18.96 7.19 -0.24
C LYS A 220 -18.47 7.47 -1.65
N LEU A 221 -17.17 7.50 -1.83
CA LEU A 221 -16.53 7.53 -3.14
C LEU A 221 -15.82 6.19 -3.35
N GLU A 222 -16.35 5.43 -4.27
CA GLU A 222 -15.81 4.14 -4.68
C GLU A 222 -15.59 4.17 -6.18
N GLY A 223 -14.45 3.69 -6.65
CA GLY A 223 -14.12 3.66 -8.07
C GLY A 223 -13.69 2.25 -8.50
N ILE A 224 -14.15 1.81 -9.67
CA ILE A 224 -13.73 0.57 -10.28
C ILE A 224 -12.81 0.87 -11.45
N PHE A 225 -11.65 0.26 -11.45
CA PHE A 225 -10.66 0.43 -12.49
C PHE A 225 -10.31 -0.92 -13.11
N LYS A 226 -10.27 -0.97 -14.45
CA LYS A 226 -9.75 -2.14 -15.16
C LYS A 226 -8.31 -1.87 -15.56
N GLY A 227 -7.36 -2.62 -15.00
CA GLY A 227 -5.95 -2.50 -15.34
C GLY A 227 -5.00 -3.15 -14.34
N CYS A 228 -3.79 -3.38 -14.77
CA CYS A 228 -2.79 -4.16 -14.05
C CYS A 228 -1.51 -3.35 -13.87
N LEU A 229 -1.28 -2.73 -12.78
CA LEU A 229 -0.10 -2.07 -12.22
C LEU A 229 -0.35 -0.62 -11.78
N LEU A 230 0.00 -0.33 -10.56
CA LEU A 230 -0.24 0.94 -9.91
C LEU A 230 1.04 1.60 -9.42
N TYR A 231 1.19 2.87 -9.71
CA TYR A 231 2.26 3.71 -9.20
C TYR A 231 1.64 4.91 -8.48
N THR A 232 1.96 5.14 -7.21
CA THR A 232 1.53 6.33 -6.45
C THR A 232 2.66 7.33 -6.34
N SER A 233 2.42 8.57 -6.69
CA SER A 233 3.41 9.67 -6.63
C SER A 233 3.09 10.69 -5.54
N PRO A 234 4.07 11.50 -5.10
CA PRO A 234 3.88 12.48 -4.03
C PRO A 234 2.87 13.59 -4.36
N SER A 235 2.36 14.21 -3.29
CA SER A 235 1.40 15.29 -3.29
C SER A 235 1.72 16.43 -4.31
N PRO A 236 0.70 17.08 -4.90
CA PRO A 236 0.87 18.25 -5.77
C PRO A 236 1.67 19.40 -5.16
N ARG A 237 1.73 19.52 -3.83
CA ARG A 237 2.53 20.54 -3.13
C ARG A 237 4.03 20.40 -3.36
N ASP A 238 4.52 19.19 -3.61
CA ASP A 238 5.96 18.97 -3.81
C ASP A 238 6.43 19.37 -5.20
N ARG A 239 5.51 19.59 -6.16
CA ARG A 239 5.84 20.07 -7.52
C ARG A 239 6.07 21.58 -7.61
N GLN A 240 5.70 22.36 -6.60
CA GLN A 240 5.89 23.81 -6.60
C GLN A 240 7.28 24.25 -6.11
N LYS A 241 8.14 23.31 -5.72
CA LYS A 241 9.49 23.57 -5.19
C LYS A 241 10.63 23.05 -6.05
N SER A 242 10.34 22.61 -7.27
CA SER A 242 11.39 22.20 -8.24
C SER A 242 11.49 23.18 -9.41
#